data_48b42edd03f76b64810f74e4e29ed3e4
#
_entry.id   48b42edd03f76b64810f74e4e29ed3e4
#
_cell.length_a   1.000
_cell.length_b   1.000
_cell.length_c   1.000
_cell.angle_alpha   90.00
_cell.angle_beta   90.00
_cell.angle_gamma   90.00
#
_symmetry.space_group_name_H-M   'P 1'
#
loop_
_entity.id
_entity.type
_entity.pdbx_description
1 polymer ?
#
loop_
_entity_poly.entity_id
_entity_poly.type
_entity_poly.pdbx_seq_one_letter_code
_entity_poly.pdbx_strand_id
1 'polypeptide(L)'
;MEDKDLTRILEDMVARILAEQNATEKLRKLYVAFDDIWHHENYSLASQLISYKERPVYALVAKPCDSEMERRVKEVYPFLMLHSYDAELNFTENDCVVLPYIPRNDVIHIALGYSQSYLSEVVKRAFAQGASVYVLPTSIEPLSGKEPIPYQEMVRSYYKRIFELGIQY
;
A
#
# COMPACT_ATOMS: atom_id res chain seq x y z
N MET A 1 25.45 32.79 35.43
CA MET A 1 24.68 32.43 34.23
C MET A 1 23.36 33.17 34.36
N GLU A 2 23.11 34.13 33.48
CA GLU A 2 21.91 34.97 33.60
C GLU A 2 20.68 34.18 33.13
N ASP A 3 19.53 34.40 33.77
CA ASP A 3 18.24 33.73 33.45
C ASP A 3 17.88 33.78 31.93
N LYS A 4 18.35 34.80 31.22
CA LYS A 4 18.16 34.96 29.78
C LYS A 4 18.90 33.92 28.94
N ASP A 5 20.07 33.45 29.37
CA ASP A 5 20.83 32.43 28.66
C ASP A 5 20.17 31.05 28.84
N LEU A 6 19.62 30.76 30.00
CA LEU A 6 18.90 29.53 30.28
C LEU A 6 17.59 29.44 29.47
N THR A 7 16.85 30.54 29.39
CA THR A 7 15.61 30.63 28.61
C THR A 7 15.88 30.37 27.10
N ARG A 8 16.93 30.96 26.58
CA ARG A 8 17.31 30.78 25.15
C ARG A 8 17.73 29.34 24.85
N ILE A 9 18.48 28.70 25.76
CA ILE A 9 18.86 27.28 25.60
C ILE A 9 17.63 26.36 25.64
N LEU A 10 16.67 26.66 26.51
CA LEU A 10 15.41 25.89 26.58
C LEU A 10 14.56 26.08 25.32
N GLU A 11 14.45 27.31 24.81
CA GLU A 11 13.75 27.59 23.55
C GLU A 11 14.37 26.84 22.35
N ASP A 12 15.71 26.87 22.24
CA ASP A 12 16.43 26.13 21.20
C ASP A 12 16.25 24.61 21.34
N MET A 13 16.26 24.07 22.55
CA MET A 13 16.00 22.65 22.80
C MET A 13 14.56 22.25 22.44
N VAL A 14 13.57 23.05 22.85
CA VAL A 14 12.16 22.80 22.50
C VAL A 14 11.96 22.89 20.99
N ALA A 15 12.54 23.89 20.31
CA ALA A 15 12.48 24.03 18.88
C ALA A 15 13.12 22.82 18.15
N ARG A 16 14.24 22.30 18.66
CA ARG A 16 14.86 21.07 18.13
C ARG A 16 14.00 19.84 18.32
N ILE A 17 13.46 19.64 19.53
CA ILE A 17 12.57 18.51 19.83
C ILE A 17 11.31 18.56 18.96
N LEU A 18 10.71 19.74 18.79
CA LEU A 18 9.55 19.92 17.91
C LEU A 18 9.91 19.70 16.44
N ALA A 19 11.09 20.14 15.99
CA ALA A 19 11.57 19.89 14.63
C ALA A 19 11.88 18.42 14.40
N GLU A 20 12.45 17.71 15.38
CA GLU A 20 12.69 16.27 15.33
C GLU A 20 11.39 15.47 15.41
N GLN A 21 10.42 15.87 16.22
CA GLN A 21 9.08 15.28 16.23
C GLN A 21 8.33 15.53 14.92
N ASN A 22 8.38 16.71 14.35
CA ASN A 22 7.79 17.03 13.06
C ASN A 22 8.53 16.35 11.88
N ALA A 23 9.83 16.07 12.02
CA ALA A 23 10.59 15.30 11.03
C ALA A 23 10.32 13.80 11.11
N THR A 24 10.01 13.27 12.33
CA THR A 24 9.58 11.89 12.55
C THR A 24 8.09 11.68 12.24
N GLU A 25 7.29 12.72 12.33
CA GLU A 25 5.90 12.78 11.83
C GLU A 25 5.82 13.25 10.37
N LYS A 26 6.70 12.82 9.50
CA LYS A 26 6.30 12.62 8.11
C LYS A 26 5.26 11.51 8.17
N LEU A 27 4.00 11.95 8.22
CA LEU A 27 2.82 11.09 8.32
C LEU A 27 2.99 9.93 7.35
N ARG A 28 3.15 8.73 7.88
CA ARG A 28 3.20 7.49 7.10
C ARG A 28 1.93 7.43 6.28
N LYS A 29 2.04 7.61 4.99
CA LYS A 29 0.88 7.51 4.11
C LYS A 29 0.54 6.04 3.90
N LEU A 30 -0.74 5.75 3.86
CA LEU A 30 -1.24 4.45 3.47
C LEU A 30 -1.89 4.56 2.10
N TYR A 31 -1.44 3.73 1.20
CA TYR A 31 -2.02 3.61 -0.14
C TYR A 31 -2.75 2.29 -0.25
N VAL A 32 -3.99 2.32 -0.68
CA VAL A 32 -4.79 1.14 -1.00
C VAL A 32 -4.86 1.04 -2.52
N ALA A 33 -4.22 0.04 -3.10
CA ALA A 33 -4.19 -0.15 -4.54
C ALA A 33 -5.30 -1.11 -4.98
N PHE A 34 -6.13 -0.65 -5.90
CA PHE A 34 -7.28 -1.37 -6.43
C PHE A 34 -6.95 -1.95 -7.80
N ASP A 35 -7.42 -3.17 -8.05
CA ASP A 35 -7.41 -3.80 -9.36
C ASP A 35 -8.40 -3.12 -10.32
N ASP A 36 -8.28 -3.39 -11.61
CA ASP A 36 -9.20 -2.91 -12.64
C ASP A 36 -10.62 -3.49 -12.47
N ILE A 37 -10.72 -4.65 -11.82
CA ILE A 37 -11.97 -5.33 -11.52
C ILE A 37 -12.36 -5.13 -10.06
N TRP A 38 -13.66 -4.88 -9.83
CA TRP A 38 -14.17 -4.69 -8.49
C TRP A 38 -14.34 -6.02 -7.73
N HIS A 39 -13.63 -6.16 -6.61
CA HIS A 39 -13.67 -7.30 -5.70
C HIS A 39 -14.30 -6.91 -4.35
N HIS A 40 -15.64 -6.85 -4.33
CA HIS A 40 -16.39 -6.25 -3.23
C HIS A 40 -16.04 -6.81 -1.85
N GLU A 41 -15.98 -8.14 -1.69
CA GLU A 41 -15.72 -8.77 -0.39
C GLU A 41 -14.33 -8.40 0.16
N ASN A 42 -13.30 -8.48 -0.69
CA ASN A 42 -11.93 -8.15 -0.31
C ASN A 42 -11.78 -6.67 0.03
N TYR A 43 -12.40 -5.80 -0.77
CA TYR A 43 -12.32 -4.36 -0.57
C TYR A 43 -13.10 -3.92 0.66
N SER A 44 -14.27 -4.50 0.93
CA SER A 44 -15.05 -4.24 2.15
C SER A 44 -14.31 -4.70 3.40
N LEU A 45 -13.69 -5.88 3.37
CA LEU A 45 -12.88 -6.37 4.49
C LEU A 45 -11.68 -5.43 4.76
N ALA A 46 -10.97 -5.03 3.72
CA ALA A 46 -9.84 -4.11 3.86
C ALA A 46 -10.27 -2.78 4.47
N SER A 47 -11.43 -2.24 4.07
CA SER A 47 -11.94 -0.97 4.62
C SER A 47 -12.21 -1.02 6.11
N GLN A 48 -12.60 -2.18 6.64
CA GLN A 48 -12.84 -2.40 8.07
C GLN A 48 -11.54 -2.49 8.88
N LEU A 49 -10.45 -2.95 8.25
CA LEU A 49 -9.16 -3.14 8.91
C LEU A 49 -8.29 -1.88 8.89
N ILE A 50 -8.58 -0.93 8.02
CA ILE A 50 -7.80 0.30 7.87
C ILE A 50 -8.21 1.31 8.93
N SER A 51 -7.23 1.82 9.70
CA SER A 51 -7.44 2.93 10.62
C SER A 51 -7.22 4.27 9.92
N TYR A 52 -8.31 5.00 9.70
CA TYR A 52 -8.28 6.33 9.07
C TYR A 52 -7.86 7.44 10.02
N LYS A 53 -7.80 7.18 11.32
CA LYS A 53 -7.51 8.18 12.35
C LYS A 53 -6.03 8.45 12.54
N GLU A 54 -5.19 7.46 12.20
CA GLU A 54 -3.78 7.49 12.54
C GLU A 54 -2.89 8.05 11.40
N ARG A 55 -3.39 8.04 10.17
CA ARG A 55 -2.62 8.43 8.98
C ARG A 55 -3.53 8.76 7.80
N PRO A 56 -3.05 9.59 6.84
CA PRO A 56 -3.76 9.81 5.59
C PRO A 56 -3.80 8.52 4.77
N VAL A 57 -4.98 8.22 4.21
CA VAL A 57 -5.20 7.03 3.38
C VAL A 57 -5.61 7.47 1.97
N TYR A 58 -4.92 6.92 0.98
CA TYR A 58 -5.12 7.22 -0.43
C TYR A 58 -5.55 5.97 -1.19
N ALA A 59 -6.53 6.10 -2.07
CA ALA A 59 -6.85 5.08 -3.04
C ALA A 59 -5.99 5.25 -4.29
N LEU A 60 -5.25 4.23 -4.66
CA LEU A 60 -4.57 4.17 -5.95
C LEU A 60 -5.44 3.42 -6.95
N VAL A 61 -5.72 4.07 -8.07
CA VAL A 61 -6.52 3.54 -9.16
C VAL A 61 -5.76 3.65 -10.48
N ALA A 62 -5.97 2.69 -11.37
CA ALA A 62 -5.39 2.72 -12.71
C ALA A 62 -5.92 3.90 -13.53
N LYS A 63 -5.14 4.35 -14.51
CA LYS A 63 -5.56 5.36 -15.47
C LYS A 63 -5.89 4.70 -16.83
N PRO A 64 -6.95 5.19 -17.51
CA PRO A 64 -7.97 6.11 -17.03
C PRO A 64 -8.86 5.45 -15.98
N CYS A 65 -9.17 6.16 -14.92
CA CYS A 65 -10.12 5.65 -13.93
C CYS A 65 -11.54 5.76 -14.52
N ASP A 66 -12.27 4.67 -14.44
CA ASP A 66 -13.66 4.66 -14.81
C ASP A 66 -14.50 5.24 -13.66
N SER A 67 -15.50 6.02 -14.02
CA SER A 67 -16.40 6.69 -13.06
C SER A 67 -17.13 5.71 -12.13
N GLU A 68 -17.38 4.49 -12.59
CA GLU A 68 -18.01 3.44 -11.79
C GLU A 68 -17.04 2.91 -10.70
N MET A 69 -15.77 2.72 -11.03
CA MET A 69 -14.76 2.33 -10.05
C MET A 69 -14.60 3.42 -8.98
N GLU A 70 -14.50 4.69 -9.37
CA GLU A 70 -14.43 5.79 -8.42
C GLU A 70 -15.64 5.86 -7.49
N ARG A 71 -16.82 5.66 -8.04
CA ARG A 71 -18.06 5.64 -7.26
C ARG A 71 -18.03 4.53 -6.21
N ARG A 72 -17.67 3.31 -6.61
CA ARG A 72 -17.58 2.15 -5.71
C ARG A 72 -16.50 2.32 -4.64
N VAL A 73 -15.35 2.87 -5.00
CA VAL A 73 -14.29 3.18 -4.04
C VAL A 73 -14.80 4.17 -3.00
N LYS A 74 -15.47 5.24 -3.40
CA LYS A 74 -16.03 6.23 -2.47
C LYS A 74 -17.14 5.68 -1.57
N GLU A 75 -17.94 4.73 -2.07
CA GLU A 75 -18.97 4.06 -1.27
C GLU A 75 -18.36 3.18 -0.15
N VAL A 76 -17.32 2.41 -0.47
CA VAL A 76 -16.68 1.49 0.49
C VAL A 76 -15.67 2.21 1.38
N TYR A 77 -15.04 3.27 0.86
CA TYR A 77 -13.99 4.02 1.54
C TYR A 77 -14.30 5.52 1.55
N PRO A 78 -15.27 5.97 2.34
CA PRO A 78 -15.76 7.36 2.28
C PRO A 78 -14.71 8.41 2.69
N PHE A 79 -13.65 8.00 3.35
CA PHE A 79 -12.59 8.90 3.84
C PHE A 79 -11.30 8.85 3.02
N LEU A 80 -11.29 8.13 1.89
CA LEU A 80 -10.12 8.06 1.02
C LEU A 80 -10.01 9.28 0.11
N MET A 81 -8.77 9.74 -0.03
CA MET A 81 -8.40 10.63 -1.13
C MET A 81 -8.06 9.80 -2.36
N LEU A 82 -8.79 10.00 -3.46
CA LEU A 82 -8.48 9.33 -4.73
C LEU A 82 -7.18 9.88 -5.30
N HIS A 83 -6.28 8.99 -5.64
CA HIS A 83 -5.04 9.31 -6.34
C HIS A 83 -4.91 8.43 -7.56
N SER A 84 -4.85 9.05 -8.74
CA SER A 84 -4.49 8.32 -9.94
C SER A 84 -3.03 7.93 -9.87
N TYR A 85 -2.72 6.67 -10.16
CA TYR A 85 -1.36 6.22 -10.31
C TYR A 85 -0.74 6.79 -11.57
N ASP A 86 0.32 7.55 -11.43
CA ASP A 86 1.04 8.16 -12.54
C ASP A 86 2.56 8.14 -12.31
N ALA A 87 3.32 8.63 -13.28
CA ALA A 87 4.78 8.65 -13.21
C ALA A 87 5.33 9.58 -12.11
N GLU A 88 4.52 10.53 -11.62
CA GLU A 88 4.92 11.48 -10.58
C GLU A 88 4.69 10.96 -9.17
N LEU A 89 3.91 9.87 -9.01
CA LEU A 89 3.69 9.26 -7.71
C LEU A 89 5.01 8.69 -7.17
N ASN A 90 5.45 9.24 -6.06
CA ASN A 90 6.64 8.78 -5.36
C ASN A 90 6.25 8.28 -3.95
N PHE A 91 6.68 7.07 -3.64
CA PHE A 91 6.61 6.53 -2.29
C PHE A 91 7.85 6.94 -1.49
N THR A 92 7.76 6.85 -0.18
CA THR A 92 8.88 6.98 0.73
C THR A 92 9.04 5.68 1.53
N GLU A 93 10.19 5.49 2.17
CA GLU A 93 10.45 4.33 3.04
C GLU A 93 9.49 4.21 4.23
N ASN A 94 8.78 5.29 4.56
CA ASN A 94 7.77 5.30 5.62
C ASN A 94 6.37 4.99 5.12
N ASP A 95 6.16 4.96 3.81
CA ASP A 95 4.85 4.71 3.23
C ASP A 95 4.53 3.21 3.21
N CYS A 96 3.24 2.91 3.22
CA CYS A 96 2.72 1.55 3.13
C CYS A 96 1.76 1.45 1.95
N VAL A 97 1.87 0.36 1.22
CA VAL A 97 0.92 0.00 0.15
C VAL A 97 0.18 -1.26 0.57
N VAL A 98 -1.13 -1.22 0.59
CA VAL A 98 -1.98 -2.39 0.85
C VAL A 98 -2.65 -2.82 -0.45
N LEU A 99 -2.59 -4.10 -0.72
CA LEU A 99 -3.25 -4.75 -1.85
C LEU A 99 -4.41 -5.60 -1.32
N PRO A 100 -5.65 -5.09 -1.31
CA PRO A 100 -6.79 -5.83 -0.78
C PRO A 100 -7.14 -7.08 -1.59
N TYR A 101 -6.77 -7.08 -2.86
CA TYR A 101 -6.90 -8.22 -3.77
C TYR A 101 -5.78 -8.23 -4.80
N ILE A 102 -5.24 -9.42 -5.06
CA ILE A 102 -4.23 -9.63 -6.09
C ILE A 102 -4.66 -10.79 -6.97
N PRO A 103 -4.96 -10.54 -8.25
CA PRO A 103 -5.19 -11.59 -9.24
C PRO A 103 -3.97 -12.50 -9.37
N ARG A 104 -4.18 -13.76 -9.73
CA ARG A 104 -3.11 -14.76 -9.90
C ARG A 104 -2.04 -14.30 -10.90
N ASN A 105 -2.44 -13.65 -11.98
CA ASN A 105 -1.50 -13.12 -12.96
C ASN A 105 -0.55 -12.10 -12.33
N ASP A 106 -1.06 -11.23 -11.46
CA ASP A 106 -0.22 -10.23 -10.78
C ASP A 106 0.73 -10.87 -9.78
N VAL A 107 0.28 -11.89 -9.05
CA VAL A 107 1.17 -12.68 -8.18
C VAL A 107 2.33 -13.26 -8.98
N ILE A 108 2.06 -13.85 -10.15
CA ILE A 108 3.09 -14.42 -11.02
C ILE A 108 4.03 -13.34 -11.54
N HIS A 109 3.51 -12.22 -12.01
CA HIS A 109 4.31 -11.08 -12.48
C HIS A 109 5.24 -10.56 -11.37
N ILE A 110 4.72 -10.34 -10.17
CA ILE A 110 5.50 -9.88 -9.03
C ILE A 110 6.57 -10.90 -8.66
N ALA A 111 6.22 -12.19 -8.58
CA ALA A 111 7.14 -13.27 -8.21
C ALA A 111 8.32 -13.41 -9.20
N LEU A 112 8.09 -13.10 -10.48
CA LEU A 112 9.08 -13.15 -11.55
C LEU A 112 9.77 -11.80 -11.80
N GLY A 113 9.37 -10.74 -11.10
CA GLY A 113 9.92 -9.40 -11.28
C GLY A 113 9.43 -8.68 -12.55
N TYR A 114 8.34 -9.13 -13.14
CA TYR A 114 7.71 -8.45 -14.26
C TYR A 114 6.75 -7.37 -13.81
N SER A 115 6.58 -6.36 -14.66
CA SER A 115 5.77 -5.19 -14.40
C SER A 115 4.87 -4.93 -15.62
N GLN A 116 3.92 -5.84 -15.84
CA GLN A 116 3.02 -5.82 -17.00
C GLN A 116 1.57 -5.48 -16.66
N SER A 117 1.25 -5.37 -15.38
CA SER A 117 -0.06 -4.97 -14.89
C SER A 117 0.06 -3.77 -13.96
N TYR A 118 -1.05 -3.10 -13.73
CA TYR A 118 -1.10 -1.96 -12.83
C TYR A 118 -0.60 -2.30 -11.42
N LEU A 119 -1.10 -3.39 -10.81
CA LEU A 119 -0.70 -3.78 -9.45
C LEU A 119 0.77 -4.21 -9.40
N SER A 120 1.27 -4.96 -10.39
CA SER A 120 2.69 -5.34 -10.43
C SER A 120 3.61 -4.12 -10.60
N GLU A 121 3.18 -3.09 -11.32
CA GLU A 121 3.92 -1.83 -11.44
C GLU A 121 3.93 -1.05 -10.11
N VAL A 122 2.80 -1.00 -9.40
CA VAL A 122 2.72 -0.37 -8.07
C VAL A 122 3.69 -1.05 -7.10
N VAL A 123 3.69 -2.39 -7.04
CA VAL A 123 4.59 -3.15 -6.16
C VAL A 123 6.05 -2.92 -6.51
N LYS A 124 6.41 -2.99 -7.79
CA LYS A 124 7.77 -2.73 -8.26
C LYS A 124 8.26 -1.35 -7.83
N ARG A 125 7.43 -0.33 -8.01
CA ARG A 125 7.77 1.04 -7.62
C ARG A 125 7.88 1.20 -6.11
N ALA A 126 6.96 0.60 -5.35
CA ALA A 126 7.01 0.61 -3.89
C ALA A 126 8.33 0.00 -3.39
N PHE A 127 8.72 -1.16 -3.90
CA PHE A 127 9.99 -1.79 -3.57
C PHE A 127 11.20 -0.93 -3.95
N ALA A 128 11.21 -0.36 -5.15
CA ALA A 128 12.31 0.49 -5.62
C ALA A 128 12.49 1.75 -4.76
N GLN A 129 11.44 2.22 -4.10
CA GLN A 129 11.44 3.41 -3.26
C GLN A 129 11.43 3.11 -1.74
N GLY A 130 11.53 1.83 -1.37
CA GLY A 130 11.64 1.40 0.02
C GLY A 130 10.34 1.35 0.80
N ALA A 131 9.20 1.56 0.16
CA ALA A 131 7.90 1.45 0.81
C ALA A 131 7.56 -0.01 1.12
N SER A 132 6.82 -0.22 2.23
CA SER A 132 6.36 -1.54 2.63
C SER A 132 5.09 -1.92 1.86
N VAL A 133 5.01 -3.18 1.43
CA VAL A 133 3.83 -3.71 0.73
C VAL A 133 3.17 -4.78 1.58
N TYR A 134 1.87 -4.65 1.77
CA TYR A 134 1.06 -5.55 2.59
C TYR A 134 -0.09 -6.16 1.79
N VAL A 135 -0.38 -7.41 2.10
CA VAL A 135 -1.59 -8.11 1.66
C VAL A 135 -2.37 -8.57 2.88
N LEU A 136 -3.68 -8.77 2.71
CA LEU A 136 -4.49 -9.44 3.73
C LEU A 136 -4.43 -10.96 3.50
N PRO A 137 -4.71 -11.78 4.50
CA PRO A 137 -4.72 -13.24 4.33
C PRO A 137 -5.63 -13.74 3.20
N THR A 138 -6.67 -12.97 2.88
CA THR A 138 -7.65 -13.28 1.82
C THR A 138 -7.39 -12.54 0.50
N SER A 139 -6.32 -11.77 0.40
CA SER A 139 -6.07 -10.91 -0.78
C SER A 139 -5.68 -11.69 -2.02
N ILE A 140 -5.02 -12.83 -1.88
CA ILE A 140 -4.50 -13.59 -3.01
C ILE A 140 -5.63 -14.44 -3.61
N GLU A 141 -5.80 -14.35 -4.93
CA GLU A 141 -6.76 -15.19 -5.65
C GLU A 141 -6.54 -16.68 -5.35
N PRO A 142 -7.56 -17.38 -4.80
CA PRO A 142 -7.39 -18.78 -4.40
C PRO A 142 -7.35 -19.72 -5.62
N LEU A 143 -6.71 -20.86 -5.44
CA LEU A 143 -6.88 -22.00 -6.36
C LEU A 143 -8.26 -22.62 -6.17
N SER A 144 -8.87 -23.11 -7.25
CA SER A 144 -10.18 -23.77 -7.20
C SER A 144 -10.10 -25.18 -6.58
N GLY A 145 -8.90 -25.75 -6.53
CA GLY A 145 -8.65 -27.14 -6.15
C GLY A 145 -8.94 -28.18 -7.25
N LYS A 146 -9.42 -27.74 -8.41
CA LYS A 146 -9.71 -28.61 -9.56
C LYS A 146 -8.59 -28.61 -10.59
N GLU A 147 -7.65 -27.72 -10.48
CA GLU A 147 -6.50 -27.64 -11.37
C GLU A 147 -5.60 -28.89 -11.20
N PRO A 148 -4.86 -29.28 -12.26
CA PRO A 148 -3.87 -30.36 -12.17
C PRO A 148 -2.86 -30.11 -11.04
N ILE A 149 -2.48 -31.15 -10.32
CA ILE A 149 -1.55 -31.03 -9.16
C ILE A 149 -0.25 -30.28 -9.51
N PRO A 150 0.45 -30.58 -10.64
CA PRO A 150 1.65 -29.83 -10.99
C PRO A 150 1.43 -28.34 -11.19
N TYR A 151 0.26 -27.96 -11.71
CA TYR A 151 -0.12 -26.55 -11.85
C TYR A 151 -0.35 -25.88 -10.49
N GLN A 152 -1.06 -26.57 -9.58
CA GLN A 152 -1.29 -26.05 -8.22
C GLN A 152 0.06 -25.85 -7.49
N GLU A 153 0.98 -26.77 -7.58
CA GLU A 153 2.31 -26.69 -6.97
C GLU A 153 3.10 -25.52 -7.53
N MET A 154 3.07 -25.33 -8.84
CA MET A 154 3.71 -24.19 -9.50
C MET A 154 3.13 -22.87 -8.98
N VAL A 155 1.80 -22.71 -8.96
CA VAL A 155 1.14 -21.47 -8.48
C VAL A 155 1.45 -21.21 -7.02
N ARG A 156 1.41 -22.23 -6.16
CA ARG A 156 1.79 -22.10 -4.75
C ARG A 156 3.24 -21.66 -4.56
N SER A 157 4.13 -22.07 -5.43
CA SER A 157 5.53 -21.61 -5.40
C SER A 157 5.64 -20.10 -5.67
N TYR A 158 4.82 -19.55 -6.56
CA TYR A 158 4.75 -18.11 -6.79
C TYR A 158 4.14 -17.36 -5.60
N TYR A 159 3.10 -17.91 -4.95
CA TYR A 159 2.54 -17.34 -3.75
C TYR A 159 3.58 -17.25 -2.63
N LYS A 160 4.33 -18.32 -2.40
CA LYS A 160 5.45 -18.31 -1.45
C LYS A 160 6.50 -17.27 -1.84
N ARG A 161 6.83 -17.20 -3.12
CA ARG A 161 7.88 -16.32 -3.63
C ARG A 161 7.62 -14.85 -3.36
N ILE A 162 6.38 -14.36 -3.47
CA ILE A 162 6.09 -12.93 -3.20
C ILE A 162 6.38 -12.55 -1.75
N PHE A 163 6.14 -13.44 -0.79
CA PHE A 163 6.50 -13.21 0.62
C PHE A 163 8.01 -13.23 0.84
N GLU A 164 8.73 -14.11 0.17
CA GLU A 164 10.21 -14.13 0.19
C GLU A 164 10.80 -12.84 -0.40
N LEU A 165 10.12 -12.18 -1.32
CA LEU A 165 10.53 -10.89 -1.88
C LEU A 165 10.24 -9.70 -0.96
N GLY A 166 9.50 -9.89 0.13
CA GLY A 166 9.25 -8.87 1.13
C GLY A 166 7.82 -8.35 1.21
N ILE A 167 6.86 -8.93 0.49
CA ILE A 167 5.44 -8.65 0.74
C ILE A 167 5.08 -9.22 2.10
N GLN A 168 4.35 -8.46 2.90
CA GLN A 168 3.98 -8.78 4.28
C GLN A 168 2.47 -9.05 4.38
N TYR A 169 2.03 -9.71 5.46
CA TYR A 169 0.63 -9.99 5.78
C TYR A 169 0.36 -9.78 7.27
#